data_7453ca49ca779cac8189351383a94df6
#
_entry.id   7453ca49ca779cac8189351383a94df6
#
_cell.length_a   1.000
_cell.length_b   1.000
_cell.length_c   1.000
_cell.angle_alpha   90.00
_cell.angle_beta   90.00
_cell.angle_gamma   90.00
#
_symmetry.space_group_name_H-M   'P 1'
#
loop_
_entity.id
_entity.type
_entity.pdbx_description
1 polymer ?
#
loop_
_entity_poly.entity_id
_entity_poly.type
_entity_poly.pdbx_seq_one_letter_code
_entity_poly.pdbx_strand_id
1 'polypeptide(L)'
;MKTLFVCTVLALSFCAHTSQVALIALDTANWTAGRLPSNWQIKVTHGKPEVSVCADAADPCLHLKSVKSSFALERSVDVDPAQMPYLSWRWKVAQLPRGGDFRHTLTDDQAAQVMVAFADRRVVAYIWDSNAPKGAAESAGFIPLVHVFAVVCESGAAGLNQWIAEDRNLAVDYERAYGRPAPHVKGLRLQINSQHTGTTAESYFGEVAFRATPR
;
A
#
# COMPACT_ATOMS: atom_id res chain seq x y z
N MET A 1 -27.12 69.25 16.41
CA MET A 1 -27.46 67.81 16.10
C MET A 1 -26.31 67.24 15.33
N LYS A 2 -25.52 66.34 15.95
CA LYS A 2 -24.43 65.64 15.27
C LYS A 2 -24.86 64.18 15.16
N THR A 3 -25.13 63.70 13.96
CA THR A 3 -25.52 62.33 13.67
C THR A 3 -24.27 61.46 13.55
N LEU A 4 -24.17 60.50 14.47
CA LEU A 4 -23.06 59.52 14.48
C LEU A 4 -23.45 58.35 13.58
N PHE A 5 -22.70 58.13 12.50
CA PHE A 5 -22.84 56.90 11.66
C PHE A 5 -21.98 55.79 12.26
N VAL A 6 -22.63 54.78 12.79
CA VAL A 6 -21.97 53.55 13.21
C VAL A 6 -21.89 52.62 12.03
N CYS A 7 -20.67 52.37 11.52
CA CYS A 7 -20.40 51.40 10.45
C CYS A 7 -20.13 50.05 11.08
N THR A 8 -21.10 49.15 11.02
CA THR A 8 -20.95 47.77 11.50
C THR A 8 -20.25 46.95 10.40
N VAL A 9 -19.00 46.62 10.63
CA VAL A 9 -18.25 45.69 9.75
C VAL A 9 -18.64 44.26 10.13
N LEU A 10 -19.38 43.60 9.25
CA LEU A 10 -19.69 42.17 9.37
C LEU A 10 -18.44 41.39 8.88
N ALA A 11 -17.70 40.78 9.81
CA ALA A 11 -16.64 39.85 9.49
C ALA A 11 -17.26 38.48 9.12
N LEU A 12 -17.30 38.17 7.84
CA LEU A 12 -17.63 36.84 7.34
C LEU A 12 -16.42 35.91 7.57
N SER A 13 -16.47 35.13 8.64
CA SER A 13 -15.54 33.99 8.82
C SER A 13 -15.85 32.91 7.78
N PHE A 14 -15.06 32.87 6.72
CA PHE A 14 -15.01 31.69 5.84
C PHE A 14 -14.32 30.56 6.58
N CYS A 15 -15.12 29.69 7.20
CA CYS A 15 -14.64 28.40 7.68
C CYS A 15 -14.43 27.52 6.43
N ALA A 16 -13.19 27.47 5.92
CA ALA A 16 -12.83 26.51 4.89
C ALA A 16 -12.96 25.11 5.49
N HIS A 17 -14.07 24.44 5.22
CA HIS A 17 -14.17 23.00 5.42
C HIS A 17 -13.25 22.35 4.39
N THR A 18 -12.03 22.01 4.80
CA THR A 18 -11.21 21.07 4.04
C THR A 18 -11.92 19.73 4.13
N SER A 19 -12.66 19.39 3.08
CA SER A 19 -13.18 18.04 2.89
C SER A 19 -11.98 17.11 2.95
N GLN A 20 -11.97 16.20 3.92
CA GLN A 20 -10.94 15.17 4.01
C GLN A 20 -11.12 14.26 2.80
N VAL A 21 -10.40 14.53 1.72
CA VAL A 21 -10.49 13.76 0.49
C VAL A 21 -9.71 12.48 0.71
N ALA A 22 -10.41 11.36 0.72
CA ALA A 22 -9.82 10.03 0.75
C ALA A 22 -10.34 9.23 -0.45
N LEU A 23 -9.44 8.56 -1.16
CA LEU A 23 -9.76 7.53 -2.15
C LEU A 23 -9.52 6.17 -1.52
N ILE A 24 -10.59 5.46 -1.15
CA ILE A 24 -10.49 4.09 -0.65
C ILE A 24 -10.25 3.17 -1.83
N ALA A 25 -9.02 2.67 -1.95
CA ALA A 25 -8.63 1.78 -3.04
C ALA A 25 -9.03 0.34 -2.78
N LEU A 26 -8.95 -0.12 -1.53
CA LEU A 26 -9.45 -1.41 -1.07
C LEU A 26 -10.46 -1.16 0.04
N ASP A 27 -11.75 -1.20 -0.31
CA ASP A 27 -12.85 -1.03 0.63
C ASP A 27 -13.31 -2.42 1.11
N THR A 28 -12.88 -2.78 2.31
CA THR A 28 -13.22 -4.08 2.90
C THR A 28 -14.63 -4.09 3.52
N ALA A 29 -15.20 -2.93 3.83
CA ALA A 29 -16.52 -2.83 4.47
C ALA A 29 -17.67 -3.23 3.52
N ASN A 30 -17.48 -3.06 2.21
CA ASN A 30 -18.51 -3.34 1.18
C ASN A 30 -18.28 -4.65 0.43
N TRP A 31 -17.50 -5.59 0.98
CA TRP A 31 -17.24 -6.84 0.32
C TRP A 31 -18.35 -7.88 0.51
N THR A 32 -18.70 -8.53 -0.60
CA THR A 32 -19.51 -9.74 -0.57
C THR A 32 -18.59 -10.94 -0.39
N ALA A 33 -18.84 -11.76 0.62
CA ALA A 33 -18.07 -12.98 0.87
C ALA A 33 -17.94 -13.84 -0.41
N GLY A 34 -16.71 -14.26 -0.71
CA GLY A 34 -16.40 -15.12 -1.85
C GLY A 34 -16.25 -14.40 -3.20
N ARG A 35 -16.36 -13.06 -3.27
CA ARG A 35 -16.11 -12.30 -4.50
C ARG A 35 -14.97 -11.30 -4.30
N LEU A 36 -14.01 -11.33 -5.22
CA LEU A 36 -13.03 -10.26 -5.32
C LEU A 36 -13.72 -8.94 -5.71
N PRO A 37 -13.25 -7.81 -5.23
CA PRO A 37 -13.76 -6.51 -5.64
C PRO A 37 -13.64 -6.35 -7.15
N SER A 38 -14.68 -5.84 -7.81
CA SER A 38 -14.82 -5.78 -9.28
C SER A 38 -13.70 -5.01 -10.00
N ASN A 39 -12.99 -4.15 -9.26
CA ASN A 39 -11.93 -3.28 -9.81
C ASN A 39 -10.52 -3.85 -9.63
N TRP A 40 -10.39 -5.09 -9.12
CA TRP A 40 -9.12 -5.75 -8.91
C TRP A 40 -8.95 -6.93 -9.86
N GLN A 41 -7.73 -7.11 -10.37
CA GLN A 41 -7.37 -8.20 -11.26
C GLN A 41 -6.24 -9.02 -10.64
N ILE A 42 -6.34 -10.34 -10.72
CA ILE A 42 -5.24 -11.23 -10.32
C ILE A 42 -4.21 -11.27 -11.45
N LYS A 43 -2.96 -11.04 -11.09
CA LYS A 43 -1.79 -11.22 -11.95
C LYS A 43 -0.90 -12.30 -11.39
N VAL A 44 -0.73 -13.37 -12.15
CA VAL A 44 0.12 -14.51 -11.78
C VAL A 44 1.46 -14.36 -12.48
N THR A 45 2.54 -14.38 -11.70
CA THR A 45 3.93 -14.41 -12.21
C THR A 45 4.46 -15.83 -12.21
N HIS A 46 4.15 -16.60 -11.15
CA HIS A 46 4.60 -17.99 -11.03
C HIS A 46 3.62 -18.81 -10.20
N GLY A 47 3.41 -20.08 -10.57
CA GLY A 47 2.60 -21.04 -9.82
C GLY A 47 1.10 -20.72 -9.80
N LYS A 48 0.43 -21.12 -8.74
CA LYS A 48 -1.02 -20.98 -8.58
C LYS A 48 -1.36 -19.91 -7.54
N PRO A 49 -2.24 -18.95 -7.82
CA PRO A 49 -2.70 -17.98 -6.84
C PRO A 49 -3.72 -18.64 -5.90
N GLU A 50 -3.57 -18.39 -4.60
CA GLU A 50 -4.59 -18.68 -3.59
C GLU A 50 -5.04 -17.35 -2.97
N VAL A 51 -6.25 -16.93 -3.35
CA VAL A 51 -6.86 -15.65 -2.96
C VAL A 51 -8.25 -15.91 -2.43
N SER A 52 -8.57 -15.35 -1.29
CA SER A 52 -9.92 -15.39 -0.73
C SER A 52 -10.26 -14.10 0.03
N VAL A 53 -11.54 -13.87 0.22
CA VAL A 53 -12.05 -12.84 1.11
C VAL A 53 -12.38 -13.50 2.43
N CYS A 54 -11.84 -12.98 3.51
CA CYS A 54 -12.07 -13.49 4.85
C CYS A 54 -12.76 -12.46 5.73
N ALA A 55 -13.50 -12.95 6.71
CA ALA A 55 -13.90 -12.14 7.85
C ALA A 55 -12.97 -12.49 9.01
N ASP A 56 -12.22 -11.51 9.51
CA ASP A 56 -11.41 -11.65 10.72
C ASP A 56 -12.05 -10.79 11.80
N ALA A 57 -12.67 -11.46 12.78
CA ALA A 57 -13.34 -10.86 13.94
C ALA A 57 -14.48 -9.87 13.63
N ALA A 58 -14.23 -8.72 13.07
CA ALA A 58 -15.25 -7.70 12.78
C ALA A 58 -15.11 -7.08 11.38
N ASP A 59 -14.00 -7.33 10.69
CA ASP A 59 -13.71 -6.67 9.42
C ASP A 59 -13.36 -7.68 8.31
N PRO A 60 -14.03 -7.62 7.16
CA PRO A 60 -13.61 -8.36 5.98
C PRO A 60 -12.18 -8.01 5.59
N CYS A 61 -11.45 -8.99 5.07
CA CYS A 61 -10.07 -8.80 4.64
C CYS A 61 -9.77 -9.61 3.38
N LEU A 62 -8.76 -9.19 2.66
CA LEU A 62 -8.19 -9.96 1.57
C LEU A 62 -7.14 -10.93 2.14
N HIS A 63 -7.29 -12.21 1.89
CA HIS A 63 -6.35 -13.25 2.28
C HIS A 63 -5.58 -13.75 1.06
N LEU A 64 -4.26 -13.74 1.14
CA LEU A 64 -3.34 -14.24 0.14
C LEU A 64 -2.48 -15.36 0.74
N LYS A 65 -2.36 -16.48 0.02
CA LYS A 65 -1.47 -17.57 0.37
C LYS A 65 -0.64 -17.99 -0.83
N SER A 66 0.66 -18.00 -0.66
CA SER A 66 1.63 -18.38 -1.67
C SER A 66 2.31 -19.69 -1.25
N VAL A 67 2.25 -20.71 -2.10
CA VAL A 67 3.00 -21.96 -1.94
C VAL A 67 3.90 -22.11 -3.15
N LYS A 68 5.17 -21.74 -3.01
CA LYS A 68 6.17 -21.70 -4.10
C LYS A 68 5.64 -20.93 -5.32
N SER A 69 4.89 -19.86 -5.09
CA SER A 69 4.20 -19.10 -6.12
C SER A 69 4.48 -17.59 -5.98
N SER A 70 4.11 -16.83 -7.02
CA SER A 70 4.17 -15.38 -7.03
C SER A 70 2.96 -14.84 -7.76
N PHE A 71 2.17 -14.02 -7.11
CA PHE A 71 1.02 -13.38 -7.70
C PHE A 71 0.65 -12.09 -6.96
N ALA A 72 -0.16 -11.31 -7.62
CA ALA A 72 -0.66 -10.06 -7.06
C ALA A 72 -2.12 -9.80 -7.43
N LEU A 73 -2.75 -8.93 -6.69
CA LEU A 73 -3.94 -8.22 -7.10
C LEU A 73 -3.54 -6.81 -7.53
N GLU A 74 -4.03 -6.38 -8.69
CA GLU A 74 -3.74 -5.07 -9.26
C GLU A 74 -5.02 -4.28 -9.49
N ARG A 75 -4.93 -2.98 -9.26
CA ARG A 75 -5.99 -2.01 -9.56
C ARG A 75 -5.40 -0.76 -10.19
N SER A 76 -6.01 -0.28 -11.27
CA SER A 76 -5.73 1.06 -11.78
C SER A 76 -6.37 2.11 -10.88
N VAL A 77 -5.62 3.16 -10.62
CA VAL A 77 -6.06 4.37 -9.91
C VAL A 77 -5.54 5.60 -10.64
N ASP A 78 -6.07 6.75 -10.33
CA ASP A 78 -5.48 8.03 -10.74
C ASP A 78 -5.50 8.98 -9.54
N VAL A 79 -4.33 9.13 -8.90
CA VAL A 79 -4.19 9.91 -7.67
C VAL A 79 -3.06 10.91 -7.85
N ASP A 80 -3.33 12.17 -7.54
CA ASP A 80 -2.32 13.21 -7.46
C ASP A 80 -1.69 13.22 -6.06
N PRO A 81 -0.39 12.86 -5.90
CA PRO A 81 0.27 12.89 -4.61
C PRO A 81 0.41 14.29 -4.01
N ALA A 82 0.23 15.35 -4.81
CA ALA A 82 0.20 16.73 -4.28
C ALA A 82 -1.09 17.00 -3.51
N GLN A 83 -2.18 16.30 -3.83
CA GLN A 83 -3.48 16.43 -3.16
C GLN A 83 -3.70 15.36 -2.09
N MET A 84 -3.24 14.13 -2.35
CA MET A 84 -3.36 12.97 -1.47
C MET A 84 -1.99 12.31 -1.28
N PRO A 85 -1.11 12.94 -0.49
CA PRO A 85 0.26 12.45 -0.32
C PRO A 85 0.38 11.20 0.54
N TYR A 86 -0.65 10.83 1.29
CA TYR A 86 -0.57 9.70 2.21
C TYR A 86 -1.24 8.46 1.64
N LEU A 87 -0.57 7.30 1.80
CA LEU A 87 -1.14 5.99 1.63
C LEU A 87 -1.21 5.31 3.00
N SER A 88 -2.40 4.90 3.40
CA SER A 88 -2.62 4.15 4.63
C SER A 88 -3.20 2.77 4.31
N TRP A 89 -2.73 1.77 5.03
CA TRP A 89 -3.26 0.40 4.96
C TRP A 89 -3.09 -0.31 6.29
N ARG A 90 -3.68 -1.49 6.38
CA ARG A 90 -3.36 -2.43 7.43
C ARG A 90 -3.14 -3.81 6.84
N TRP A 91 -2.20 -4.52 7.39
CA TRP A 91 -1.87 -5.87 7.01
C TRP A 91 -1.59 -6.76 8.22
N LYS A 92 -1.66 -8.04 7.99
CA LYS A 92 -1.27 -9.07 8.95
C LYS A 92 -0.52 -10.15 8.18
N VAL A 93 0.61 -10.59 8.66
CA VAL A 93 1.35 -11.73 8.13
C VAL A 93 1.22 -12.89 9.10
N ALA A 94 0.73 -14.03 8.61
CA ALA A 94 0.64 -15.26 9.38
C ALA A 94 1.87 -16.15 9.15
N GLN A 95 2.45 -16.12 7.94
CA GLN A 95 3.63 -16.91 7.62
C GLN A 95 4.58 -16.14 6.70
N LEU A 96 5.84 -16.08 7.11
CA LEU A 96 6.92 -15.53 6.30
C LEU A 96 7.53 -16.58 5.37
N PRO A 97 7.96 -16.21 4.14
CA PRO A 97 8.78 -17.06 3.32
C PRO A 97 10.14 -17.27 4.01
N ARG A 98 10.47 -18.51 4.30
CA ARG A 98 11.70 -18.80 5.04
C ARG A 98 12.93 -18.41 4.23
N GLY A 99 13.75 -17.50 4.76
CA GLY A 99 14.94 -17.01 4.11
C GLY A 99 14.71 -15.88 3.10
N GLY A 100 13.49 -15.34 3.02
CA GLY A 100 13.18 -14.19 2.16
C GLY A 100 14.01 -12.97 2.53
N ASP A 101 14.60 -12.33 1.52
CA ASP A 101 15.39 -11.10 1.66
C ASP A 101 15.42 -10.38 0.30
N PHE A 102 14.76 -9.23 0.21
CA PHE A 102 14.60 -8.50 -1.04
C PHE A 102 15.91 -7.97 -1.63
N ARG A 103 16.96 -7.87 -0.81
CA ARG A 103 18.29 -7.41 -1.22
C ARG A 103 19.04 -8.42 -2.07
N HIS A 104 18.55 -9.64 -2.19
CA HIS A 104 19.19 -10.73 -2.90
C HIS A 104 18.21 -11.40 -3.87
N THR A 105 18.50 -11.33 -5.16
CA THR A 105 17.61 -11.82 -6.25
C THR A 105 17.13 -13.26 -6.06
N LEU A 106 17.97 -14.15 -5.51
CA LEU A 106 17.63 -15.56 -5.30
C LEU A 106 16.72 -15.82 -4.09
N THR A 107 16.53 -14.82 -3.25
CA THR A 107 15.66 -14.88 -2.05
C THR A 107 14.67 -13.73 -2.01
N ASP A 108 14.46 -13.03 -3.13
CA ASP A 108 13.53 -11.90 -3.25
C ASP A 108 12.07 -12.37 -3.15
N ASP A 109 11.69 -12.80 -1.94
CA ASP A 109 10.35 -13.25 -1.57
C ASP A 109 9.87 -12.51 -0.31
N GLN A 110 8.67 -11.96 -0.38
CA GLN A 110 8.04 -11.22 0.72
C GLN A 110 6.62 -11.71 0.98
N ALA A 111 6.27 -11.82 2.26
CA ALA A 111 4.94 -12.26 2.66
C ALA A 111 3.84 -11.25 2.32
N ALA A 112 4.15 -9.96 2.35
CA ALA A 112 3.20 -8.90 2.02
C ALA A 112 3.92 -7.72 1.38
N GLN A 113 3.35 -7.22 0.28
CA GLN A 113 3.84 -6.05 -0.43
C GLN A 113 2.66 -5.17 -0.84
N VAL A 114 2.79 -3.86 -0.59
CA VAL A 114 1.92 -2.82 -1.13
C VAL A 114 2.76 -1.99 -2.09
N MET A 115 2.48 -2.07 -3.39
CA MET A 115 3.27 -1.43 -4.43
C MET A 115 2.46 -0.34 -5.11
N VAL A 116 3.06 0.83 -5.25
CA VAL A 116 2.47 2.00 -5.87
C VAL A 116 3.21 2.30 -7.16
N ALA A 117 2.50 2.21 -8.28
CA ALA A 117 3.04 2.49 -9.61
C ALA A 117 2.71 3.92 -10.03
N PHE A 118 3.73 4.66 -10.46
CA PHE A 118 3.62 6.04 -10.90
C PHE A 118 3.60 6.16 -12.43
N ALA A 119 3.15 7.31 -12.94
CA ALA A 119 2.98 7.57 -14.36
C ALA A 119 4.28 7.46 -15.19
N ASP A 120 5.42 7.56 -14.56
CA ASP A 120 6.76 7.51 -15.18
C ASP A 120 7.44 6.15 -15.08
N ARG A 121 6.68 5.06 -14.85
CA ARG A 121 7.16 3.68 -14.72
C ARG A 121 8.07 3.43 -13.51
N ARG A 122 7.96 4.25 -12.48
CA ARG A 122 8.59 4.03 -11.19
C ARG A 122 7.60 3.44 -10.22
N VAL A 123 8.11 2.64 -9.28
CA VAL A 123 7.30 1.95 -8.27
C VAL A 123 7.95 2.14 -6.90
N VAL A 124 7.17 2.55 -5.91
CA VAL A 124 7.54 2.43 -4.51
C VAL A 124 6.84 1.21 -3.95
N ALA A 125 7.59 0.29 -3.36
CA ALA A 125 7.11 -0.95 -2.77
C ALA A 125 7.30 -0.91 -1.25
N TYR A 126 6.25 -1.02 -0.49
CA TYR A 126 6.25 -1.21 0.95
C TYR A 126 6.15 -2.69 1.25
N ILE A 127 7.12 -3.24 1.98
CA ILE A 127 7.24 -4.69 2.13
C ILE A 127 7.34 -5.11 3.60
N TRP A 128 6.84 -6.31 3.87
CA TRP A 128 7.16 -7.08 5.06
C TRP A 128 8.17 -8.15 4.66
N ASP A 129 9.40 -7.98 5.05
CA ASP A 129 10.51 -8.87 4.70
C ASP A 129 10.82 -9.85 5.82
N SER A 130 11.42 -11.01 5.49
CA SER A 130 11.77 -12.02 6.49
C SER A 130 13.09 -11.70 7.22
N ASN A 131 14.09 -11.17 6.49
CA ASN A 131 15.46 -11.00 7.01
C ASN A 131 15.99 -9.57 6.90
N ALA A 132 15.59 -8.81 5.87
CA ALA A 132 16.02 -7.43 5.74
C ALA A 132 15.49 -6.59 6.91
N PRO A 133 16.31 -5.72 7.53
CA PRO A 133 15.91 -4.99 8.73
C PRO A 133 14.83 -3.95 8.42
N LYS A 134 13.93 -3.74 9.37
CA LYS A 134 12.93 -2.66 9.32
C LYS A 134 13.61 -1.32 9.07
N GLY A 135 13.10 -0.54 8.13
CA GLY A 135 13.64 0.74 7.70
C GLY A 135 14.69 0.64 6.56
N ALA A 136 15.14 -0.56 6.20
CA ALA A 136 15.96 -0.74 5.00
C ALA A 136 15.17 -0.24 3.78
N ALA A 137 15.87 0.49 2.89
CA ALA A 137 15.23 1.09 1.72
C ALA A 137 16.26 1.26 0.59
N GLU A 138 16.04 0.54 -0.51
CA GLU A 138 16.95 0.54 -1.67
C GLU A 138 16.24 0.07 -2.95
N SER A 139 16.92 0.21 -4.07
CA SER A 139 16.43 -0.33 -5.35
C SER A 139 16.32 -1.84 -5.29
N ALA A 140 15.17 -2.38 -5.69
CA ALA A 140 14.85 -3.79 -5.60
C ALA A 140 14.45 -4.36 -6.96
N GLY A 141 14.85 -5.62 -7.17
CA GLY A 141 14.47 -6.41 -8.33
C GLY A 141 14.95 -5.86 -9.68
N PHE A 142 14.83 -6.68 -10.71
CA PHE A 142 15.02 -6.25 -12.09
C PHE A 142 13.75 -6.54 -12.88
N ILE A 143 13.00 -5.50 -13.19
CA ILE A 143 11.90 -5.56 -14.17
C ILE A 143 12.31 -4.62 -15.32
N PRO A 144 12.44 -5.10 -16.55
CA PRO A 144 12.83 -4.26 -17.67
C PRO A 144 11.91 -3.02 -17.77
N LEU A 145 12.53 -1.84 -17.86
CA LEU A 145 11.85 -0.54 -17.98
C LEU A 145 11.00 -0.11 -16.76
N VAL A 146 11.09 -0.81 -15.63
CA VAL A 146 10.42 -0.43 -14.37
C VAL A 146 11.49 -0.31 -13.28
N HIS A 147 11.47 0.81 -12.59
CA HIS A 147 12.37 1.05 -11.46
C HIS A 147 11.58 0.86 -10.16
N VAL A 148 11.96 -0.15 -9.40
CA VAL A 148 11.34 -0.44 -8.10
C VAL A 148 12.26 0.04 -6.99
N PHE A 149 11.72 0.78 -6.04
CA PHE A 149 12.37 1.13 -4.78
C PHE A 149 11.57 0.53 -3.64
N ALA A 150 12.17 -0.38 -2.89
CA ALA A 150 11.53 -1.05 -1.77
C ALA A 150 11.86 -0.37 -0.44
N VAL A 151 10.88 -0.36 0.44
CA VAL A 151 10.97 0.13 1.82
C VAL A 151 10.45 -0.96 2.74
N VAL A 152 11.30 -1.45 3.64
CA VAL A 152 10.90 -2.44 4.65
C VAL A 152 10.13 -1.74 5.76
N CYS A 153 8.82 -1.91 5.77
CA CYS A 153 7.95 -1.38 6.82
C CYS A 153 7.94 -2.30 8.03
N GLU A 154 7.90 -3.62 7.80
CA GLU A 154 7.96 -4.63 8.85
C GLU A 154 8.99 -5.71 8.50
N SER A 155 9.59 -6.32 9.54
CA SER A 155 10.68 -7.29 9.40
C SER A 155 10.57 -8.43 10.38
N GLY A 156 10.84 -9.64 9.89
CA GLY A 156 10.92 -10.83 10.71
C GLY A 156 9.61 -11.19 11.41
N ALA A 157 9.73 -11.98 12.48
CA ALA A 157 8.58 -12.63 13.11
C ALA A 157 7.91 -11.81 14.23
N ALA A 158 8.44 -10.65 14.61
CA ALA A 158 8.01 -9.92 15.81
C ALA A 158 6.53 -9.47 15.78
N GLY A 159 5.98 -9.20 14.58
CA GLY A 159 4.59 -8.78 14.39
C GLY A 159 3.66 -9.85 13.81
N LEU A 160 4.10 -11.12 13.72
CA LEU A 160 3.29 -12.18 13.14
C LEU A 160 1.94 -12.32 13.85
N ASN A 161 0.90 -12.59 13.05
CA ASN A 161 -0.49 -12.75 13.48
C ASN A 161 -1.13 -11.50 14.13
N GLN A 162 -0.47 -10.34 14.06
CA GLN A 162 -1.03 -9.07 14.53
C GLN A 162 -1.39 -8.18 13.34
N TRP A 163 -2.52 -7.48 13.43
CA TRP A 163 -2.84 -6.42 12.51
C TRP A 163 -1.97 -5.21 12.78
N ILE A 164 -1.20 -4.80 11.78
CA ILE A 164 -0.36 -3.61 11.82
C ILE A 164 -0.93 -2.59 10.84
N ALA A 165 -1.08 -1.36 11.32
CA ALA A 165 -1.48 -0.23 10.50
C ALA A 165 -0.25 0.55 10.06
N GLU A 166 -0.21 0.89 8.78
CA GLU A 166 0.84 1.69 8.16
C GLU A 166 0.26 2.98 7.61
N ASP A 167 1.06 4.03 7.68
CA ASP A 167 0.75 5.34 7.11
C ASP A 167 2.02 5.94 6.51
N ARG A 168 2.06 6.10 5.18
CA ARG A 168 3.25 6.50 4.45
C ARG A 168 2.99 7.75 3.62
N ASN A 169 3.91 8.71 3.69
CA ASN A 169 3.89 9.86 2.79
C ASN A 169 4.55 9.49 1.46
N LEU A 170 3.72 9.19 0.45
CA LEU A 170 4.16 8.78 -0.89
C LEU A 170 5.02 9.82 -1.59
N ALA A 171 4.71 11.10 -1.41
CA ALA A 171 5.46 12.17 -2.05
C ALA A 171 6.90 12.23 -1.51
N VAL A 172 7.05 12.11 -0.19
CA VAL A 172 8.37 12.06 0.48
C VAL A 172 9.14 10.80 0.13
N ASP A 173 8.48 9.64 0.17
CA ASP A 173 9.14 8.36 -0.15
C ASP A 173 9.56 8.30 -1.60
N TYR A 174 8.76 8.83 -2.53
CA TYR A 174 9.10 8.90 -3.94
C TYR A 174 10.28 9.86 -4.18
N GLU A 175 10.26 11.05 -3.57
CA GLU A 175 11.36 12.01 -3.70
C GLU A 175 12.66 11.45 -3.13
N ARG A 176 12.60 10.75 -2.00
CA ARG A 176 13.76 10.04 -1.42
C ARG A 176 14.29 8.96 -2.37
N ALA A 177 13.41 8.22 -3.03
CA ALA A 177 13.77 7.14 -3.93
C ALA A 177 14.39 7.62 -5.25
N TYR A 178 13.87 8.73 -5.80
CA TYR A 178 14.12 9.11 -7.20
C TYR A 178 14.62 10.54 -7.40
N GLY A 179 14.77 11.33 -6.33
CA GLY A 179 15.33 12.69 -6.35
C GLY A 179 14.47 13.72 -7.09
N ARG A 180 13.17 13.48 -7.20
CA ARG A 180 12.23 14.35 -7.91
C ARG A 180 10.83 14.29 -7.31
N PRO A 181 9.96 15.29 -7.55
CA PRO A 181 8.56 15.25 -7.13
C PRO A 181 7.82 14.05 -7.72
N ALA A 182 6.91 13.49 -6.94
CA ALA A 182 6.10 12.35 -7.34
C ALA A 182 5.08 12.74 -8.42
N PRO A 183 5.06 12.07 -9.59
CA PRO A 183 3.99 12.24 -10.56
C PRO A 183 2.74 11.48 -10.09
N HIS A 184 1.65 11.57 -10.86
CA HIS A 184 0.41 10.84 -10.56
C HIS A 184 0.66 9.35 -10.33
N VAL A 185 0.01 8.79 -9.32
CA VAL A 185 -0.11 7.35 -9.11
C VAL A 185 -1.09 6.80 -10.13
N LYS A 186 -0.71 5.74 -10.83
CA LYS A 186 -1.53 5.09 -11.86
C LYS A 186 -1.93 3.67 -11.52
N GLY A 187 -1.32 3.06 -10.52
CA GLY A 187 -1.65 1.71 -10.11
C GLY A 187 -1.32 1.40 -8.66
N LEU A 188 -2.10 0.49 -8.11
CA LEU A 188 -1.89 -0.10 -6.80
C LEU A 188 -1.84 -1.62 -6.96
N ARG A 189 -0.89 -2.26 -6.27
CA ARG A 189 -0.69 -3.70 -6.31
C ARG A 189 -0.48 -4.24 -4.91
N LEU A 190 -1.17 -5.31 -4.57
CA LEU A 190 -0.98 -6.10 -3.37
C LEU A 190 -0.37 -7.44 -3.79
N GLN A 191 0.82 -7.75 -3.34
CA GLN A 191 1.58 -8.90 -3.82
C GLN A 191 2.05 -9.79 -2.68
N ILE A 192 2.18 -11.07 -2.99
CA ILE A 192 2.80 -12.09 -2.16
C ILE A 192 3.68 -12.98 -3.05
N ASN A 193 4.84 -13.38 -2.57
CA ASN A 193 5.70 -14.33 -3.27
C ASN A 193 6.52 -15.20 -2.33
N SER A 194 6.76 -16.44 -2.76
CA SER A 194 7.57 -17.45 -2.08
C SER A 194 8.24 -18.44 -3.05
N GLN A 195 8.33 -18.05 -4.34
CA GLN A 195 8.85 -18.94 -5.38
C GLN A 195 10.37 -19.04 -5.38
N HIS A 196 11.12 -17.99 -5.05
CA HIS A 196 12.57 -18.01 -5.04
C HIS A 196 13.10 -18.87 -3.89
N THR A 197 12.52 -18.73 -2.72
CA THR A 197 12.87 -19.54 -1.54
C THR A 197 12.27 -20.95 -1.59
N GLY A 198 11.30 -21.21 -2.48
CA GLY A 198 10.60 -22.47 -2.59
C GLY A 198 9.76 -22.83 -1.35
N THR A 199 9.31 -21.82 -0.60
CA THR A 199 8.61 -21.99 0.68
C THR A 199 7.14 -21.57 0.61
N THR A 200 6.55 -21.19 1.73
CA THR A 200 5.17 -20.71 1.84
C THR A 200 5.15 -19.36 2.53
N ALA A 201 4.25 -18.50 2.08
CA ALA A 201 3.94 -17.21 2.70
C ALA A 201 2.43 -17.05 2.83
N GLU A 202 1.97 -16.33 3.86
CA GLU A 202 0.55 -16.08 4.10
C GLU A 202 0.34 -14.71 4.72
N SER A 203 -0.55 -13.94 4.11
CA SER A 203 -0.84 -12.56 4.53
C SER A 203 -2.28 -12.13 4.30
N TYR A 204 -2.65 -11.09 5.00
CA TYR A 204 -3.99 -10.50 5.01
C TYR A 204 -3.88 -8.99 4.82
N PHE A 205 -4.76 -8.41 4.02
CA PHE A 205 -4.85 -6.98 3.81
C PHE A 205 -6.24 -6.48 4.19
N GLY A 206 -6.28 -5.44 5.00
CA GLY A 206 -7.49 -4.68 5.29
C GLY A 206 -7.65 -3.49 4.35
N GLU A 207 -8.33 -2.43 4.81
CA GLU A 207 -8.50 -1.21 4.02
C GLU A 207 -7.16 -0.66 3.51
N VAL A 208 -7.15 -0.23 2.24
CA VAL A 208 -6.06 0.55 1.63
C VAL A 208 -6.63 1.83 1.06
N ALA A 209 -6.12 2.98 1.50
CA ALA A 209 -6.66 4.29 1.12
C ALA A 209 -5.58 5.34 0.88
N PHE A 210 -5.78 6.17 -0.16
CA PHE A 210 -5.04 7.41 -0.34
C PHE A 210 -5.75 8.54 0.40
N ARG A 211 -5.00 9.42 1.06
CA ARG A 211 -5.53 10.47 1.95
C ARG A 211 -4.80 11.79 1.79
N ALA A 212 -5.52 12.88 2.02
CA ALA A 212 -4.93 14.22 2.07
C ALA A 212 -4.13 14.44 3.36
N THR A 213 -4.52 13.80 4.46
CA THR A 213 -3.85 13.86 5.77
C THR A 213 -3.53 12.46 6.26
N PRO A 214 -2.54 12.28 7.15
CA PRO A 214 -2.28 11.00 7.77
C PRO A 214 -3.50 10.50 8.58
N ARG A 215 -3.54 9.21 8.82
CA ARG A 215 -4.60 8.53 9.56
C ARG A 215 -4.55 8.85 11.05
#